data_ade89626b882d84bf9476f910f6e45ef
#
_entry.id   ade89626b882d84bf9476f910f6e45ef
#
_cell.length_a   1.000
_cell.length_b   1.000
_cell.length_c   1.000
_cell.angle_alpha   90.00
_cell.angle_beta   90.00
_cell.angle_gamma   90.00
#
_symmetry.space_group_name_H-M   'P 1'
#
loop_
_entity.id
_entity.type
_entity.pdbx_description
1 polymer ?
#
loop_
_entity_poly.entity_id
_entity_poly.type
_entity_poly.pdbx_seq_one_letter_code
_entity_poly.pdbx_strand_id
1 'polypeptide(L)'
;MGLKFDYLPADVVDADKDHLRVSFEVTEMLMNPQGSLHGGVMAAVMDISMGHLLHKTVGMGGITIEMKTQYMRPALKGRAVVEGRFIKKGRNLSFMESRLWGVDEKLAAVTTATWKMPDQPS
;
A
#
# COMPACT_ATOMS: atom_id res chain seq x y z
N MET A 1 -7.97 13.84 -4.92
CA MET A 1 -8.03 13.75 -3.45
C MET A 1 -6.86 14.45 -2.74
N GLY A 2 -5.89 14.96 -3.45
CA GLY A 2 -4.74 15.63 -2.86
C GLY A 2 -3.84 14.75 -2.01
N LEU A 3 -3.86 13.44 -2.25
CA LEU A 3 -2.96 12.52 -1.56
C LEU A 3 -1.54 12.70 -2.05
N LYS A 4 -0.62 12.87 -1.11
CA LYS A 4 0.81 12.91 -1.39
C LYS A 4 1.51 11.85 -0.56
N PHE A 5 2.35 11.08 -1.25
CA PHE A 5 3.11 10.02 -0.59
C PHE A 5 4.57 10.44 -0.48
N ASP A 6 5.11 10.32 0.72
CA ASP A 6 6.53 10.56 0.98
C ASP A 6 7.21 9.22 1.23
N TYR A 7 8.20 8.89 0.41
CA TYR A 7 8.97 7.68 0.62
C TYR A 7 9.82 7.83 1.87
N LEU A 8 9.87 6.76 2.67
CA LEU A 8 10.73 6.74 3.85
C LEU A 8 12.10 6.25 3.41
N PRO A 9 13.15 7.09 3.49
CA PRO A 9 14.43 6.78 2.83
C PRO A 9 15.08 5.47 3.27
N ALA A 10 14.97 5.13 4.56
CA ALA A 10 15.57 3.90 5.07
C ALA A 10 14.81 2.65 4.64
N ASP A 11 13.57 2.82 4.16
CA ASP A 11 12.67 1.72 3.86
C ASP A 11 12.18 1.74 2.42
N VAL A 12 12.77 2.58 1.58
CA VAL A 12 12.23 2.78 0.24
C VAL A 12 12.13 1.49 -0.54
N VAL A 13 13.20 0.79 -0.71
CA VAL A 13 13.21 -0.56 -1.28
C VAL A 13 14.47 -1.20 -0.75
N ASP A 14 14.34 -2.33 -0.09
CA ASP A 14 15.51 -2.99 0.49
C ASP A 14 16.40 -3.60 -0.60
N ALA A 15 17.49 -4.27 -0.16
CA ALA A 15 18.45 -4.86 -1.08
C ALA A 15 17.81 -5.93 -1.97
N ASP A 16 16.80 -6.62 -1.46
CA ASP A 16 16.08 -7.64 -2.22
C ASP A 16 14.91 -7.07 -3.01
N LYS A 17 14.60 -5.79 -2.79
CA LYS A 17 13.51 -5.09 -3.48
C LYS A 17 12.17 -5.78 -3.28
N ASP A 18 11.92 -6.25 -2.08
CA ASP A 18 10.68 -6.98 -1.78
C ASP A 18 9.66 -6.14 -1.00
N HIS A 19 10.02 -4.96 -0.54
CA HIS A 19 9.08 -4.09 0.16
C HIS A 19 9.34 -2.61 -0.11
N LEU A 20 8.32 -1.80 0.12
CA LEU A 20 8.39 -0.34 -0.02
C LEU A 20 7.48 0.28 1.02
N ARG A 21 7.99 1.29 1.71
CA ARG A 21 7.24 1.99 2.75
C ARG A 21 7.10 3.46 2.39
N VAL A 22 5.88 3.98 2.52
CA VAL A 22 5.59 5.40 2.28
C VAL A 22 4.72 5.94 3.40
N SER A 23 4.76 7.25 3.60
CA SER A 23 3.86 7.90 4.54
C SER A 23 2.95 8.88 3.79
N PHE A 24 1.81 9.18 4.41
CA PHE A 24 0.87 10.16 3.87
C PHE A 24 0.09 10.80 5.00
N GLU A 25 -0.47 11.97 4.72
CA GLU A 25 -1.24 12.70 5.73
C GLU A 25 -2.71 12.33 5.65
N VAL A 26 -3.27 11.90 6.78
CA VAL A 26 -4.72 11.70 6.91
C VAL A 26 -5.33 13.06 7.24
N THR A 27 -6.00 13.67 6.27
CA THR A 27 -6.66 14.96 6.43
C THR A 27 -8.16 14.77 6.55
N GLU A 28 -8.85 15.82 6.97
CA GLU A 28 -10.31 15.77 7.14
C GLU A 28 -11.04 15.38 5.86
N MET A 29 -10.53 15.77 4.69
CA MET A 29 -11.14 15.40 3.41
C MET A 29 -11.18 13.90 3.16
N LEU A 30 -10.28 13.14 3.79
CA LEU A 30 -10.18 11.70 3.60
C LEU A 30 -10.93 10.92 4.67
N MET A 31 -11.54 11.62 5.62
CA MET A 31 -12.16 10.99 6.78
C MET A 31 -13.66 10.76 6.55
N ASN A 32 -14.16 9.72 7.19
CA ASN A 32 -15.59 9.43 7.22
C ASN A 32 -16.27 10.29 8.31
N PRO A 33 -17.62 10.27 8.38
CA PRO A 33 -18.34 11.04 9.41
C PRO A 33 -18.01 10.64 10.84
N GLN A 34 -17.49 9.44 11.06
CA GLN A 34 -17.13 8.95 12.39
C GLN A 34 -15.78 9.47 12.89
N GLY A 35 -15.06 10.22 12.05
CA GLY A 35 -13.79 10.81 12.46
C GLY A 35 -12.56 9.95 12.24
N SER A 36 -12.63 9.01 11.32
CA SER A 36 -11.48 8.17 10.96
C SER A 36 -11.30 8.15 9.44
N LEU A 37 -10.14 7.70 9.00
CA LEU A 37 -9.84 7.56 7.57
C LEU A 37 -10.87 6.62 6.93
N HIS A 38 -11.44 7.08 5.82
CA HIS A 38 -12.45 6.32 5.09
C HIS A 38 -11.87 4.97 4.64
N GLY A 39 -12.63 3.88 4.86
CA GLY A 39 -12.18 2.53 4.51
C GLY A 39 -11.82 2.38 3.04
N GLY A 40 -12.57 2.99 2.15
CA GLY A 40 -12.24 2.97 0.72
C GLY A 40 -10.92 3.66 0.41
N VAL A 41 -10.59 4.73 1.14
CA VAL A 41 -9.29 5.40 0.99
C VAL A 41 -8.18 4.51 1.54
N MET A 42 -8.41 3.83 2.66
CA MET A 42 -7.44 2.88 3.20
C MET A 42 -7.11 1.80 2.16
N ALA A 43 -8.14 1.21 1.55
CA ALA A 43 -7.92 0.21 0.50
C ALA A 43 -7.16 0.79 -0.69
N ALA A 44 -7.50 2.01 -1.10
CA ALA A 44 -6.84 2.66 -2.24
C ALA A 44 -5.35 2.89 -1.97
N VAL A 45 -4.99 3.43 -0.79
CA VAL A 45 -3.57 3.68 -0.49
C VAL A 45 -2.78 2.40 -0.35
N MET A 46 -3.41 1.33 0.13
CA MET A 46 -2.76 0.02 0.23
C MET A 46 -2.51 -0.56 -1.17
N ASP A 47 -3.49 -0.45 -2.06
CA ASP A 47 -3.33 -0.85 -3.46
C ASP A 47 -2.18 -0.06 -4.12
N ILE A 48 -2.14 1.24 -3.89
CA ILE A 48 -1.10 2.12 -4.42
C ILE A 48 0.29 1.70 -3.92
N SER A 49 0.41 1.33 -2.64
CA SER A 49 1.70 0.92 -2.07
C SER A 49 2.25 -0.32 -2.77
N MET A 50 1.38 -1.27 -3.10
CA MET A 50 1.76 -2.48 -3.81
C MET A 50 2.13 -2.15 -5.26
N GLY A 51 1.34 -1.30 -5.92
CA GLY A 51 1.61 -0.87 -7.28
C GLY A 51 2.93 -0.11 -7.42
N HIS A 52 3.23 0.77 -6.45
CA HIS A 52 4.51 1.49 -6.43
C HIS A 52 5.69 0.53 -6.27
N LEU A 53 5.56 -0.45 -5.39
CA LEU A 53 6.61 -1.45 -5.22
C LEU A 53 6.86 -2.21 -6.51
N LEU A 54 5.79 -2.64 -7.16
CA LEU A 54 5.89 -3.38 -8.41
C LEU A 54 6.57 -2.52 -9.48
N HIS A 55 6.17 -1.27 -9.61
CA HIS A 55 6.77 -0.34 -10.57
C HIS A 55 8.26 -0.12 -10.29
N LYS A 56 8.63 0.04 -9.02
CA LYS A 56 10.03 0.27 -8.63
C LYS A 56 10.91 -0.96 -8.87
N THR A 57 10.36 -2.16 -8.73
CA THR A 57 11.17 -3.39 -8.85
C THR A 57 11.20 -3.94 -10.26
N VAL A 58 10.13 -3.79 -11.02
CA VAL A 58 10.00 -4.36 -12.36
C VAL A 58 10.13 -3.26 -13.45
N GLY A 59 9.92 -2.01 -13.07
CA GLY A 59 9.98 -0.89 -14.00
C GLY A 59 8.69 -0.67 -14.80
N MET A 60 7.69 -1.48 -14.56
CA MET A 60 6.40 -1.42 -15.25
C MET A 60 5.28 -1.68 -14.26
N GLY A 61 4.10 -1.13 -14.54
CA GLY A 61 2.93 -1.35 -13.71
C GLY A 61 2.27 -2.68 -13.99
N GLY A 62 1.64 -3.25 -12.98
CA GLY A 62 0.81 -4.44 -13.12
C GLY A 62 -0.66 -4.11 -12.90
N ILE A 63 -1.47 -5.15 -12.84
CA ILE A 63 -2.91 -5.01 -12.66
C ILE A 63 -3.36 -5.81 -11.44
N THR A 64 -4.07 -5.16 -10.53
CA THR A 64 -4.68 -5.85 -9.40
C THR A 64 -5.79 -6.75 -9.90
N ILE A 65 -5.70 -8.05 -9.61
CA ILE A 65 -6.74 -9.01 -9.99
C ILE A 65 -7.76 -9.12 -8.87
N GLU A 66 -7.31 -9.18 -7.63
CA GLU A 66 -8.21 -9.23 -6.48
C GLU A 66 -7.48 -8.70 -5.25
N MET A 67 -8.26 -8.19 -4.30
CA MET A 67 -7.75 -7.70 -3.02
C MET A 67 -8.71 -8.13 -1.92
N LYS A 68 -8.13 -8.46 -0.77
CA LYS A 68 -8.90 -8.69 0.44
C LYS A 68 -8.31 -7.80 1.53
N THR A 69 -9.12 -6.89 2.07
CA THR A 69 -8.69 -5.97 3.12
C THR A 69 -9.42 -6.29 4.42
N GLN A 70 -8.64 -6.37 5.49
CA GLN A 70 -9.16 -6.55 6.84
C GLN A 70 -8.88 -5.27 7.62
N TYR A 71 -9.94 -4.66 8.14
CA TYR A 71 -9.84 -3.43 8.92
C TYR A 71 -9.87 -3.81 10.39
N MET A 72 -8.82 -3.43 11.12
CA MET A 72 -8.67 -3.81 12.53
C MET A 72 -8.95 -2.67 13.47
N ARG A 73 -8.67 -1.44 13.08
CA ARG A 73 -8.92 -0.27 13.91
C ARG A 73 -8.95 0.99 13.04
N PRO A 74 -9.60 2.06 13.54
CA PRO A 74 -9.62 3.32 12.78
C PRO A 74 -8.23 3.94 12.67
N ALA A 75 -7.96 4.55 11.53
CA ALA A 75 -6.78 5.38 11.33
C ALA A 75 -7.22 6.83 11.54
N LEU A 76 -6.59 7.51 12.48
CA LEU A 76 -6.98 8.85 12.87
C LEU A 76 -6.20 9.91 12.11
N LYS A 77 -6.62 11.17 12.25
CA LYS A 77 -5.98 12.32 11.62
C LYS A 77 -4.49 12.37 12.00
N GLY A 78 -3.65 12.62 11.01
CA GLY A 78 -2.21 12.71 11.20
C GLY A 78 -1.45 11.87 10.19
N ARG A 79 -0.17 11.67 10.44
CA ARG A 79 0.71 10.96 9.52
C ARG A 79 0.52 9.45 9.67
N ALA A 80 0.14 8.79 8.58
CA ALA A 80 0.00 7.34 8.51
C ALA A 80 1.14 6.77 7.65
N VAL A 81 1.42 5.48 7.86
CA VAL A 81 2.45 4.76 7.11
C VAL A 81 1.80 3.55 6.46
N VAL A 82 2.15 3.31 5.21
CA VAL A 82 1.69 2.12 4.49
C VAL A 82 2.90 1.42 3.86
N GLU A 83 2.94 0.09 4.00
CA GLU A 83 4.01 -0.72 3.44
C GLU A 83 3.44 -1.76 2.49
N GLY A 84 3.95 -1.77 1.26
CA GLY A 84 3.68 -2.84 0.30
C GLY A 84 4.83 -3.80 0.26
N ARG A 85 4.56 -5.09 0.13
CA ARG A 85 5.61 -6.10 0.03
C ARG A 85 5.16 -7.29 -0.81
N PHE A 86 6.13 -7.99 -1.39
CA PHE A 86 5.86 -9.24 -2.07
C PHE A 86 5.77 -10.38 -1.06
N ILE A 87 4.71 -11.15 -1.15
CA ILE A 87 4.66 -12.46 -0.47
C ILE A 87 5.36 -13.47 -1.35
N LYS A 88 5.03 -13.46 -2.64
CA LYS A 88 5.70 -14.28 -3.65
C LYS A 88 5.69 -13.54 -4.97
N LYS A 89 6.87 -13.20 -5.46
CA LYS A 89 7.03 -12.54 -6.75
C LYS A 89 7.07 -13.61 -7.83
N GLY A 90 6.09 -13.56 -8.73
CA GLY A 90 6.00 -14.51 -9.84
C GLY A 90 6.20 -13.82 -11.16
N ARG A 91 6.37 -14.60 -12.21
CA ARG A 91 6.56 -14.08 -13.56
C ARG A 91 5.25 -13.56 -14.16
N ASN A 92 4.17 -14.30 -13.97
CA ASN A 92 2.85 -13.93 -14.51
C ASN A 92 1.94 -13.36 -13.45
N LEU A 93 1.97 -13.93 -12.26
CA LEU A 93 1.19 -13.51 -11.13
C LEU A 93 2.11 -13.31 -9.93
N SER A 94 1.84 -12.28 -9.15
CA SER A 94 2.53 -12.06 -7.88
C SER A 94 1.50 -11.97 -6.77
N PHE A 95 1.87 -12.47 -5.61
CA PHE A 95 1.06 -12.35 -4.40
C PHE A 95 1.71 -11.31 -3.52
N MET A 96 0.93 -10.32 -3.13
CA MET A 96 1.44 -9.16 -2.41
C MET A 96 0.60 -8.89 -1.19
N GLU A 97 1.17 -8.15 -0.25
CA GLU A 97 0.40 -7.66 0.90
C GLU A 97 0.74 -6.21 1.17
N SER A 98 -0.15 -5.53 1.85
CA SER A 98 0.06 -4.18 2.32
C SER A 98 -0.42 -4.07 3.75
N ARG A 99 0.29 -3.26 4.54
CA ARG A 99 -0.06 -2.96 5.92
C ARG A 99 -0.11 -1.46 6.11
N LEU A 100 -1.10 -1.01 6.86
CA LEU A 100 -1.29 0.39 7.13
C LEU A 100 -1.29 0.62 8.65
N TRP A 101 -0.42 1.53 9.08
CA TRP A 101 -0.33 1.94 10.49
C TRP A 101 -0.83 3.37 10.61
N GLY A 102 -1.65 3.62 11.63
CA GLY A 102 -2.14 4.96 11.91
C GLY A 102 -1.09 5.83 12.60
N VAL A 103 -1.51 7.04 12.98
CA VAL A 103 -0.66 8.01 13.65
C VAL A 103 -0.15 7.49 15.00
N ASP A 104 -0.87 6.56 15.62
CA ASP A 104 -0.50 5.93 16.88
C ASP A 104 0.48 4.76 16.71
N GLU A 105 0.95 4.52 15.47
CA GLU A 105 1.87 3.45 15.11
C GLU A 105 1.29 2.05 15.29
N LYS A 106 -0.03 1.94 15.42
CA LYS A 106 -0.72 0.66 15.56
C LYS A 106 -1.27 0.22 14.20
N LEU A 107 -1.24 -1.08 13.95
CA LEU A 107 -1.73 -1.65 12.70
C LEU A 107 -3.23 -1.43 12.54
N ALA A 108 -3.61 -0.69 11.53
CA ALA A 108 -5.00 -0.33 11.27
C ALA A 108 -5.67 -1.27 10.27
N ALA A 109 -4.94 -1.75 9.27
CA ALA A 109 -5.49 -2.62 8.25
C ALA A 109 -4.40 -3.45 7.58
N VAL A 110 -4.80 -4.60 7.06
CA VAL A 110 -3.94 -5.48 6.26
C VAL A 110 -4.69 -5.85 4.98
N THR A 111 -3.98 -5.82 3.87
CA THR A 111 -4.52 -6.26 2.59
C THR A 111 -3.63 -7.35 2.02
N THR A 112 -4.25 -8.40 1.49
CA THR A 112 -3.56 -9.37 0.63
C THR A 112 -4.15 -9.24 -0.76
N ALA A 113 -3.31 -9.41 -1.78
CA ALA A 113 -3.72 -9.16 -3.15
C ALA A 113 -2.98 -10.07 -4.12
N THR A 114 -3.65 -10.35 -5.24
CA THR A 114 -3.03 -11.00 -6.39
C THR A 114 -2.91 -9.96 -7.50
N TRP A 115 -1.73 -9.86 -8.08
CA TRP A 115 -1.43 -8.93 -9.15
C TRP A 115 -1.02 -9.68 -10.40
N LYS A 116 -1.58 -9.25 -11.53
CA LYS A 116 -1.07 -9.71 -12.82
C LYS A 116 0.15 -8.89 -13.16
N MET A 117 1.26 -9.56 -13.39
CA MET A 117 2.50 -8.90 -13.75
C MET A 117 2.43 -8.35 -15.17
N PRO A 118 3.15 -7.25 -15.46
CA PRO A 118 3.21 -6.75 -16.82
C PRO A 118 3.90 -7.75 -17.75
N ASP A 119 3.55 -7.69 -19.04
CA ASP A 119 4.23 -8.50 -20.04
C ASP A 119 5.70 -8.10 -20.06
N GLN A 120 6.56 -9.09 -19.98
CA GLN A 120 8.01 -8.88 -19.98
C GLN A 120 8.55 -9.15 -21.36
N PRO A 121 9.50 -8.32 -21.85
CA PRO A 121 10.19 -8.66 -23.08
C PRO A 121 10.93 -9.99 -22.90
N SER A 122 10.83 -10.83 -23.89
CA SER A 122 11.47 -12.14 -23.88
C SER A 122 12.98 -12.04 -24.10
#